data_581d4f28b79e9aa6a696f7d80879a29e
#
_entry.id   581d4f28b79e9aa6a696f7d80879a29e
#
_cell.length_a   1.000
_cell.length_b   1.000
_cell.length_c   1.000
_cell.angle_alpha   90.00
_cell.angle_beta   90.00
_cell.angle_gamma   90.00
#
_symmetry.space_group_name_H-M   'P 1'
#
loop_
_entity.id
_entity.type
_entity.pdbx_description
1 polymer ?
#
loop_
_entity_poly.entity_id
_entity_poly.type
_entity_poly.pdbx_seq_one_letter_code
_entity_poly.pdbx_strand_id
1 'polypeptide(L)'
;VGASDTSLDYLEKYMEKEQVAALGTIKEADMEAVMASEPDVIFIGGRLAKSYDALSEIAPVVYLSINTQLGTLESVRKNAGIIASIFGLEEQADQLLEGFEERLAALAGFSTDKTAIVGMVTSGGFNVLGNDGRCSLISREAGFENIGVDAEIDTSTHGNEASFEFVVEKEPDYVFVLDRDAAVGTEGAKLAQEIMENELIMGTEAYRNGNLIYLSNPAVWYTAEGGIRALDQMIGDLEFALLK
;
A
#
# COMPACT_ATOMS: atom_id res chain seq x y z
N VAL A 1 -24.69 8.77 -2.38
CA VAL A 1 -23.41 8.06 -2.50
C VAL A 1 -23.43 6.88 -1.53
N GLY A 2 -22.81 5.77 -1.90
CA GLY A 2 -22.64 4.62 -1.02
C GLY A 2 -21.19 4.14 -1.01
N ALA A 3 -20.77 3.50 0.07
CA ALA A 3 -19.44 2.95 0.22
C ALA A 3 -19.45 1.66 1.08
N SER A 4 -18.42 0.83 0.91
CA SER A 4 -18.15 -0.26 1.85
C SER A 4 -17.85 0.29 3.24
N ASP A 5 -18.32 -0.42 4.26
CA ASP A 5 -18.02 -0.06 5.65
C ASP A 5 -16.51 -0.17 5.95
N THR A 6 -15.98 0.82 6.67
CA THR A 6 -14.56 0.89 7.03
C THR A 6 -14.36 1.62 8.34
N SER A 7 -13.33 1.22 9.09
CA SER A 7 -12.86 1.86 10.32
C SER A 7 -11.55 2.62 10.14
N LEU A 8 -11.12 2.86 8.89
CA LEU A 8 -9.85 3.53 8.60
C LEU A 8 -9.98 5.05 8.84
N ASP A 9 -9.20 5.59 9.75
CA ASP A 9 -9.25 7.00 10.20
C ASP A 9 -9.14 8.00 9.05
N TYR A 10 -8.28 7.73 8.06
CA TYR A 10 -8.12 8.63 6.91
C TYR A 10 -9.34 8.69 5.97
N LEU A 11 -10.28 7.76 6.11
CA LEU A 11 -11.55 7.72 5.37
C LEU A 11 -12.75 8.23 6.21
N GLU A 12 -12.59 8.46 7.51
CA GLU A 12 -13.67 8.83 8.43
C GLU A 12 -14.52 9.98 7.89
N LYS A 13 -13.87 11.05 7.42
CA LYS A 13 -14.56 12.24 6.86
C LYS A 13 -15.42 11.97 5.61
N TYR A 14 -15.21 10.83 4.94
CA TYR A 14 -15.99 10.41 3.77
C TYR A 14 -17.09 9.40 4.13
N MET A 15 -17.16 8.98 5.39
CA MET A 15 -18.09 7.97 5.89
C MET A 15 -19.20 8.56 6.77
N GLU A 16 -19.51 9.86 6.61
CA GLU A 16 -20.61 10.50 7.33
C GLU A 16 -21.94 9.83 7.00
N LYS A 17 -22.50 9.12 7.99
CA LYS A 17 -23.66 8.20 7.84
C LYS A 17 -24.92 8.86 7.30
N GLU A 18 -25.06 10.18 7.42
CA GLU A 18 -26.21 10.91 6.87
C GLU A 18 -26.13 11.09 5.35
N GLN A 19 -24.94 10.95 4.77
CA GLN A 19 -24.67 11.23 3.35
C GLN A 19 -24.20 9.99 2.59
N VAL A 20 -23.73 8.95 3.30
CA VAL A 20 -23.12 7.76 2.71
C VAL A 20 -23.87 6.49 3.17
N ALA A 21 -24.49 5.80 2.24
CA ALA A 21 -25.12 4.51 2.50
C ALA A 21 -24.07 3.41 2.69
N ALA A 22 -24.26 2.56 3.69
CA ALA A 22 -23.41 1.37 3.86
C ALA A 22 -23.79 0.31 2.81
N LEU A 23 -22.82 -0.11 2.00
CA LEU A 23 -23.01 -1.06 0.88
C LEU A 23 -22.37 -2.43 1.14
N GLY A 24 -22.22 -2.81 2.40
CA GLY A 24 -21.54 -4.03 2.82
C GLY A 24 -20.10 -3.79 3.22
N THR A 25 -19.25 -4.82 3.09
CA THR A 25 -17.83 -4.77 3.49
C THR A 25 -16.90 -4.72 2.29
N ILE A 26 -15.59 -4.52 2.53
CA ILE A 26 -14.58 -4.63 1.47
C ILE A 26 -14.44 -6.04 0.86
N LYS A 27 -15.06 -7.06 1.44
CA LYS A 27 -15.01 -8.47 0.98
C LYS A 27 -16.33 -8.94 0.38
N GLU A 28 -17.44 -8.32 0.75
CA GLU A 28 -18.78 -8.74 0.38
C GLU A 28 -19.68 -7.51 0.23
N ALA A 29 -20.23 -7.33 -0.96
CA ALA A 29 -21.19 -6.26 -1.25
C ALA A 29 -22.59 -6.67 -0.77
N ASP A 30 -23.30 -5.75 -0.13
CA ASP A 30 -24.73 -5.87 0.13
C ASP A 30 -25.49 -5.50 -1.15
N MET A 31 -25.89 -6.52 -1.90
CA MET A 31 -26.54 -6.35 -3.21
C MET A 31 -27.88 -5.59 -3.12
N GLU A 32 -28.62 -5.77 -2.01
CA GLU A 32 -29.89 -5.07 -1.81
C GLU A 32 -29.64 -3.58 -1.53
N ALA A 33 -28.65 -3.26 -0.70
CA ALA A 33 -28.26 -1.89 -0.43
C ALA A 33 -27.67 -1.20 -1.66
N VAL A 34 -26.86 -1.90 -2.47
CA VAL A 34 -26.35 -1.37 -3.74
C VAL A 34 -27.49 -1.05 -4.68
N MET A 35 -28.45 -1.98 -4.85
CA MET A 35 -29.60 -1.78 -5.73
C MET A 35 -30.49 -0.62 -5.25
N ALA A 36 -30.72 -0.53 -3.94
CA ALA A 36 -31.50 0.55 -3.34
C ALA A 36 -30.85 1.93 -3.44
N SER A 37 -29.53 2.00 -3.64
CA SER A 37 -28.80 3.26 -3.83
C SER A 37 -28.90 3.82 -5.25
N GLU A 38 -29.49 3.07 -6.22
CA GLU A 38 -29.67 3.45 -7.62
C GLU A 38 -28.41 4.08 -8.22
N PRO A 39 -27.23 3.38 -8.25
CA PRO A 39 -25.98 3.98 -8.66
C PRO A 39 -25.91 4.21 -10.17
N ASP A 40 -25.32 5.32 -10.61
CA ASP A 40 -24.96 5.56 -12.01
C ASP A 40 -23.69 4.80 -12.42
N VAL A 41 -22.79 4.54 -11.46
CA VAL A 41 -21.53 3.81 -11.64
C VAL A 41 -21.11 3.17 -10.33
N ILE A 42 -20.49 1.98 -10.43
CA ILE A 42 -19.97 1.22 -9.29
C ILE A 42 -18.46 1.05 -9.46
N PHE A 43 -17.68 1.50 -8.47
CA PHE A 43 -16.23 1.27 -8.42
C PHE A 43 -15.91 0.11 -7.49
N ILE A 44 -15.14 -0.86 -7.96
CA ILE A 44 -14.69 -1.97 -7.14
C ILE A 44 -13.18 -2.18 -7.25
N GLY A 45 -12.60 -2.76 -6.19
CA GLY A 45 -11.21 -3.23 -6.15
C GLY A 45 -11.10 -4.75 -6.14
N GLY A 46 -9.86 -5.25 -6.03
CA GLY A 46 -9.54 -6.67 -6.17
C GLY A 46 -10.31 -7.62 -5.27
N ARG A 47 -10.67 -7.20 -4.04
CA ARG A 47 -11.41 -8.05 -3.08
C ARG A 47 -12.85 -8.32 -3.51
N LEU A 48 -13.45 -7.42 -4.29
CA LEU A 48 -14.81 -7.54 -4.83
C LEU A 48 -14.84 -8.03 -6.29
N ALA A 49 -13.69 -8.42 -6.86
CA ALA A 49 -13.61 -8.89 -8.24
C ALA A 49 -14.63 -10.02 -8.56
N LYS A 50 -14.91 -10.89 -7.59
CA LYS A 50 -15.87 -11.99 -7.75
C LYS A 50 -17.33 -11.52 -7.87
N SER A 51 -17.63 -10.31 -7.42
CA SER A 51 -18.96 -9.71 -7.49
C SER A 51 -19.17 -8.89 -8.76
N TYR A 52 -18.17 -8.82 -9.65
CA TYR A 52 -18.20 -7.97 -10.85
C TYR A 52 -19.46 -8.23 -11.70
N ASP A 53 -19.71 -9.48 -12.08
CA ASP A 53 -20.84 -9.83 -12.95
C ASP A 53 -22.18 -9.46 -12.31
N ALA A 54 -22.38 -9.83 -11.03
CA ALA A 54 -23.62 -9.52 -10.32
C ALA A 54 -23.84 -8.01 -10.14
N LEU A 55 -22.79 -7.25 -9.84
CA LEU A 55 -22.87 -5.78 -9.74
C LEU A 55 -23.13 -5.14 -11.10
N SER A 56 -22.64 -5.74 -12.19
CA SER A 56 -22.86 -5.24 -13.56
C SER A 56 -24.32 -5.37 -14.04
N GLU A 57 -25.11 -6.21 -13.37
CA GLU A 57 -26.56 -6.29 -13.60
C GLU A 57 -27.33 -5.08 -13.03
N ILE A 58 -26.69 -4.34 -12.08
CA ILE A 58 -27.30 -3.17 -11.43
C ILE A 58 -26.89 -1.89 -12.14
N ALA A 59 -25.58 -1.68 -12.38
CA ALA A 59 -25.06 -0.49 -13.03
C ALA A 59 -23.68 -0.77 -13.65
N PRO A 60 -23.15 0.13 -14.52
CA PRO A 60 -21.79 0.01 -15.04
C PRO A 60 -20.75 -0.13 -13.92
N VAL A 61 -19.88 -1.15 -14.01
CA VAL A 61 -18.84 -1.42 -13.03
C VAL A 61 -17.46 -1.04 -13.57
N VAL A 62 -16.73 -0.27 -12.79
CA VAL A 62 -15.33 0.10 -13.03
C VAL A 62 -14.44 -0.64 -12.05
N TYR A 63 -13.59 -1.51 -12.58
CA TYR A 63 -12.63 -2.28 -11.78
C TYR A 63 -11.29 -1.53 -11.71
N LEU A 64 -10.87 -1.17 -10.51
CA LEU A 64 -9.63 -0.45 -10.24
C LEU A 64 -8.72 -1.29 -9.35
N SER A 65 -7.48 -1.50 -9.79
CA SER A 65 -6.47 -2.25 -9.02
C SER A 65 -5.07 -1.77 -9.35
N ILE A 66 -4.12 -2.10 -8.49
CA ILE A 66 -2.70 -2.04 -8.83
C ILE A 66 -2.37 -3.20 -9.75
N ASN A 67 -1.79 -2.90 -10.90
CA ASN A 67 -1.27 -3.88 -11.81
C ASN A 67 0.22 -4.09 -11.51
N THR A 68 0.56 -5.23 -10.96
CA THR A 68 1.92 -5.57 -10.54
C THR A 68 2.93 -5.55 -11.69
N GLN A 69 2.49 -5.72 -12.93
CA GLN A 69 3.36 -5.62 -14.12
C GLN A 69 3.73 -4.17 -14.47
N LEU A 70 2.82 -3.23 -14.21
CA LEU A 70 3.04 -1.81 -14.49
C LEU A 70 3.77 -1.07 -13.34
N GLY A 71 3.68 -1.59 -12.12
CA GLY A 71 4.11 -0.88 -10.91
C GLY A 71 3.06 0.07 -10.34
N THR A 72 3.40 0.72 -9.24
CA THR A 72 2.46 1.54 -8.46
C THR A 72 2.13 2.85 -9.18
N LEU A 73 3.13 3.61 -9.62
CA LEU A 73 2.93 4.91 -10.28
C LEU A 73 2.02 4.78 -11.53
N GLU A 74 2.35 3.87 -12.44
CA GLU A 74 1.59 3.71 -13.68
C GLU A 74 0.19 3.14 -13.43
N SER A 75 0.02 2.30 -12.41
CA SER A 75 -1.30 1.82 -12.01
C SER A 75 -2.16 2.95 -11.46
N VAL A 76 -1.60 3.82 -10.62
CA VAL A 76 -2.29 5.00 -10.09
C VAL A 76 -2.65 5.97 -11.21
N ARG A 77 -1.73 6.24 -12.14
CA ARG A 77 -1.96 7.08 -13.33
C ARG A 77 -3.13 6.56 -14.17
N LYS A 78 -3.11 5.27 -14.47
CA LYS A 78 -4.19 4.61 -15.23
C LYS A 78 -5.54 4.69 -14.52
N ASN A 79 -5.57 4.35 -13.24
CA ASN A 79 -6.80 4.37 -12.45
C ASN A 79 -7.37 5.80 -12.31
N ALA A 80 -6.49 6.77 -12.07
CA ALA A 80 -6.86 8.18 -12.00
C ALA A 80 -7.42 8.70 -13.34
N GLY A 81 -6.79 8.33 -14.46
CA GLY A 81 -7.27 8.67 -15.79
C GLY A 81 -8.65 8.09 -16.11
N ILE A 82 -8.93 6.85 -15.71
CA ILE A 82 -10.25 6.22 -15.84
C ILE A 82 -11.30 7.02 -15.05
N ILE A 83 -11.02 7.32 -13.78
CA ILE A 83 -11.95 8.11 -12.95
C ILE A 83 -12.14 9.50 -13.54
N ALA A 84 -11.06 10.17 -13.90
CA ALA A 84 -11.08 11.53 -14.46
C ALA A 84 -11.93 11.60 -15.74
N SER A 85 -11.80 10.62 -16.64
CA SER A 85 -12.58 10.57 -17.89
C SER A 85 -14.10 10.43 -17.67
N ILE A 86 -14.52 9.80 -16.56
CA ILE A 86 -15.93 9.66 -16.21
C ILE A 86 -16.51 11.02 -15.74
N PHE A 87 -15.70 11.82 -15.04
CA PHE A 87 -16.15 13.06 -14.40
C PHE A 87 -15.67 14.33 -15.09
N GLY A 88 -14.93 14.25 -16.21
CA GLY A 88 -14.38 15.40 -16.93
C GLY A 88 -13.31 16.14 -16.10
N LEU A 89 -12.44 15.41 -15.41
CA LEU A 89 -11.43 15.94 -14.50
C LEU A 89 -9.99 15.58 -14.94
N GLU A 90 -9.77 15.34 -16.23
CA GLU A 90 -8.50 14.87 -16.77
C GLU A 90 -7.35 15.84 -16.46
N GLU A 91 -7.55 17.13 -16.70
CA GLU A 91 -6.55 18.17 -16.40
C GLU A 91 -6.19 18.21 -14.91
N GLN A 92 -7.18 18.03 -14.04
CA GLN A 92 -6.95 17.99 -12.59
C GLN A 92 -6.17 16.74 -12.16
N ALA A 93 -6.46 15.58 -12.76
CA ALA A 93 -5.74 14.35 -12.49
C ALA A 93 -4.27 14.47 -12.93
N ASP A 94 -4.02 15.02 -14.12
CA ASP A 94 -2.69 15.26 -14.66
C ASP A 94 -1.88 16.19 -13.75
N GLN A 95 -2.47 17.29 -13.28
CA GLN A 95 -1.84 18.22 -12.34
C GLN A 95 -1.46 17.55 -11.02
N LEU A 96 -2.32 16.66 -10.49
CA LEU A 96 -2.03 15.94 -9.24
C LEU A 96 -0.94 14.89 -9.39
N LEU A 97 -0.74 14.35 -10.60
CA LEU A 97 0.28 13.35 -10.91
C LEU A 97 1.60 13.99 -11.34
N GLU A 98 1.59 15.30 -11.64
CA GLU A 98 2.79 16.03 -12.01
C GLU A 98 3.83 16.01 -10.89
N GLY A 99 5.08 15.81 -11.25
CA GLY A 99 6.21 15.80 -10.30
C GLY A 99 6.46 14.46 -9.58
N PHE A 100 5.56 13.48 -9.64
CA PHE A 100 5.85 12.18 -8.99
C PHE A 100 7.04 11.45 -9.63
N GLU A 101 7.18 11.54 -10.95
CA GLU A 101 8.31 10.93 -11.68
C GLU A 101 9.63 11.54 -11.23
N GLU A 102 9.72 12.87 -11.09
CA GLU A 102 10.92 13.57 -10.65
C GLU A 102 11.30 13.19 -9.21
N ARG A 103 10.29 13.12 -8.30
CA ARG A 103 10.50 12.73 -6.91
C ARG A 103 10.96 11.28 -6.78
N LEU A 104 10.34 10.37 -7.53
CA LEU A 104 10.75 8.98 -7.58
C LEU A 104 12.13 8.80 -8.21
N ALA A 105 12.47 9.57 -9.25
CA ALA A 105 13.82 9.57 -9.83
C ALA A 105 14.89 10.06 -8.82
N ALA A 106 14.55 11.03 -7.98
CA ALA A 106 15.46 11.49 -6.92
C ALA A 106 15.68 10.38 -5.87
N LEU A 107 14.63 9.67 -5.46
CA LEU A 107 14.71 8.51 -4.58
C LEU A 107 15.54 7.38 -5.22
N ALA A 108 15.30 7.06 -6.50
CA ALA A 108 16.04 6.05 -7.23
C ALA A 108 17.54 6.43 -7.39
N GLY A 109 17.83 7.71 -7.56
CA GLY A 109 19.20 8.22 -7.53
C GLY A 109 19.89 8.03 -6.18
N PHE A 110 19.15 8.22 -5.07
CA PHE A 110 19.66 7.98 -3.73
C PHE A 110 19.91 6.50 -3.45
N SER A 111 19.01 5.61 -3.91
CA SER A 111 19.05 4.18 -3.64
C SER A 111 19.97 3.38 -4.56
N THR A 112 20.60 4.02 -5.54
CA THR A 112 21.55 3.36 -6.44
C THR A 112 22.61 2.59 -5.63
N ASP A 113 22.79 1.32 -5.99
CA ASP A 113 23.72 0.39 -5.33
C ASP A 113 23.43 0.11 -3.84
N LYS A 114 22.20 0.40 -3.36
CA LYS A 114 21.79 0.10 -1.99
C LYS A 114 20.84 -1.09 -1.94
N THR A 115 21.16 -1.99 -1.04
CA THR A 115 20.35 -3.17 -0.75
C THR A 115 19.32 -2.88 0.34
N ALA A 116 18.18 -3.55 0.26
CA ALA A 116 17.15 -3.46 1.30
C ALA A 116 16.49 -4.82 1.57
N ILE A 117 15.92 -4.95 2.76
CA ILE A 117 14.85 -5.90 3.04
C ILE A 117 13.59 -5.09 3.30
N VAL A 118 12.54 -5.39 2.55
CA VAL A 118 11.21 -4.81 2.74
C VAL A 118 10.36 -5.84 3.45
N GLY A 119 9.76 -5.49 4.57
CA GLY A 119 8.98 -6.44 5.33
C GLY A 119 7.82 -5.82 6.10
N MET A 120 7.03 -6.69 6.68
CA MET A 120 5.81 -6.35 7.39
C MET A 120 5.77 -7.07 8.73
N VAL A 121 5.52 -6.33 9.79
CA VAL A 121 5.20 -6.90 11.10
C VAL A 121 3.71 -7.18 11.16
N THR A 122 3.37 -8.41 11.56
CA THR A 122 1.99 -8.85 11.77
C THR A 122 1.97 -9.98 12.79
N SER A 123 1.01 -9.95 13.70
CA SER A 123 0.80 -11.00 14.72
C SER A 123 2.06 -11.34 15.52
N GLY A 124 2.94 -10.36 15.75
CA GLY A 124 4.17 -10.51 16.50
C GLY A 124 5.35 -11.10 15.73
N GLY A 125 5.20 -11.41 14.43
CA GLY A 125 6.25 -11.89 13.53
C GLY A 125 6.65 -10.87 12.47
N PHE A 126 7.77 -11.12 11.80
CA PHE A 126 8.26 -10.33 10.67
C PHE A 126 8.16 -11.15 9.38
N ASN A 127 7.48 -10.62 8.39
CA ASN A 127 7.30 -11.24 7.08
C ASN A 127 8.02 -10.42 6.02
N VAL A 128 8.83 -11.05 5.19
CA VAL A 128 9.48 -10.39 4.04
C VAL A 128 8.47 -10.24 2.91
N LEU A 129 8.46 -9.06 2.30
CA LEU A 129 7.60 -8.71 1.16
C LEU A 129 8.38 -8.79 -0.16
N GLY A 130 7.69 -9.27 -1.21
CA GLY A 130 8.23 -9.35 -2.55
C GLY A 130 8.18 -8.02 -3.31
N ASN A 131 8.66 -8.05 -4.56
CA ASN A 131 8.74 -6.87 -5.43
C ASN A 131 7.45 -6.58 -6.20
N ASP A 132 6.47 -7.48 -6.16
CA ASP A 132 5.26 -7.39 -7.00
C ASP A 132 3.98 -7.12 -6.20
N GLY A 133 4.11 -6.87 -4.92
CA GLY A 133 2.98 -6.69 -4.03
C GLY A 133 3.03 -5.38 -3.27
N ARG A 134 2.58 -5.47 -2.04
CA ARG A 134 2.57 -4.35 -1.10
C ARG A 134 3.97 -3.83 -0.85
N CYS A 135 4.10 -2.51 -0.75
CA CYS A 135 5.37 -1.80 -0.61
C CYS A 135 6.34 -1.94 -1.80
N SER A 136 5.91 -2.48 -2.95
CA SER A 136 6.74 -2.62 -4.15
C SER A 136 7.28 -1.28 -4.68
N LEU A 137 6.65 -0.16 -4.32
CA LEU A 137 7.15 1.18 -4.60
C LEU A 137 8.61 1.37 -4.15
N ILE A 138 9.01 0.74 -3.03
CA ILE A 138 10.36 0.86 -2.46
C ILE A 138 11.41 0.24 -3.38
N SER A 139 11.13 -0.94 -3.92
CA SER A 139 12.08 -1.64 -4.80
C SER A 139 11.94 -1.23 -6.27
N ARG A 140 10.72 -1.09 -6.77
CA ARG A 140 10.51 -0.87 -8.20
C ARG A 140 10.72 0.57 -8.63
N GLU A 141 10.11 1.52 -7.93
CA GLU A 141 10.13 2.93 -8.32
C GLU A 141 11.19 3.72 -7.55
N ALA A 142 11.34 3.46 -6.24
CA ALA A 142 12.39 4.10 -5.45
C ALA A 142 13.76 3.41 -5.58
N GLY A 143 13.85 2.26 -6.25
CA GLY A 143 15.08 1.69 -6.80
C GLY A 143 15.99 0.92 -5.84
N PHE A 144 15.52 0.55 -4.64
CA PHE A 144 16.29 -0.33 -3.74
C PHE A 144 16.35 -1.76 -4.27
N GLU A 145 17.52 -2.39 -4.22
CA GLU A 145 17.65 -3.82 -4.46
C GLU A 145 17.08 -4.60 -3.25
N ASN A 146 15.89 -5.19 -3.41
CA ASN A 146 15.29 -6.00 -2.34
C ASN A 146 15.93 -7.38 -2.28
N ILE A 147 16.93 -7.55 -1.42
CA ILE A 147 17.66 -8.82 -1.21
C ILE A 147 16.95 -9.79 -0.26
N GLY A 148 15.79 -9.39 0.28
CA GLY A 148 14.89 -10.26 1.02
C GLY A 148 14.11 -11.23 0.14
N VAL A 149 14.15 -11.04 -1.19
CA VAL A 149 13.45 -11.87 -2.17
C VAL A 149 14.46 -12.73 -2.91
N ASP A 150 14.31 -14.05 -2.81
CA ASP A 150 14.95 -14.99 -3.71
C ASP A 150 13.90 -15.61 -4.65
N ALA A 151 14.34 -16.43 -5.61
CA ALA A 151 13.47 -17.03 -6.61
C ALA A 151 12.42 -18.01 -6.02
N GLU A 152 12.51 -18.33 -4.74
CA GLU A 152 11.61 -19.26 -4.03
C GLU A 152 10.59 -18.53 -3.13
N ILE A 153 10.77 -17.22 -2.89
CA ILE A 153 9.85 -16.44 -2.06
C ILE A 153 8.62 -16.06 -2.88
N ASP A 154 7.46 -16.60 -2.49
CA ASP A 154 6.17 -16.23 -3.04
C ASP A 154 5.85 -14.75 -2.74
N THR A 155 5.41 -14.01 -3.75
CA THR A 155 5.02 -12.59 -3.65
C THR A 155 3.62 -12.42 -3.05
N SER A 156 3.29 -13.20 -2.02
CA SER A 156 1.99 -13.16 -1.38
C SER A 156 1.69 -11.78 -0.77
N THR A 157 0.42 -11.45 -0.64
CA THR A 157 -0.07 -10.17 -0.06
C THR A 157 0.39 -9.97 1.39
N HIS A 158 0.73 -11.05 2.10
CA HIS A 158 1.15 -11.02 3.50
C HIS A 158 2.65 -11.31 3.69
N GLY A 159 3.39 -11.50 2.60
CA GLY A 159 4.80 -11.90 2.64
C GLY A 159 5.00 -13.30 3.17
N ASN A 160 6.26 -13.70 3.30
CA ASN A 160 6.66 -14.96 3.91
C ASN A 160 7.31 -14.69 5.26
N GLU A 161 6.94 -15.49 6.27
CA GLU A 161 7.54 -15.40 7.58
C GLU A 161 9.06 -15.60 7.47
N ALA A 162 9.81 -14.65 8.02
CA ALA A 162 11.25 -14.68 8.06
C ALA A 162 11.75 -14.55 9.50
N SER A 163 12.83 -15.24 9.81
CA SER A 163 13.47 -15.07 11.10
C SER A 163 14.32 -13.81 11.14
N PHE A 164 14.58 -13.29 12.32
CA PHE A 164 15.51 -12.15 12.47
C PHE A 164 16.94 -12.54 12.09
N GLU A 165 17.32 -13.80 12.22
CA GLU A 165 18.61 -14.34 11.76
C GLU A 165 18.75 -14.20 10.24
N PHE A 166 17.67 -14.36 9.48
CA PHE A 166 17.67 -14.12 8.03
C PHE A 166 18.06 -12.68 7.68
N VAL A 167 17.52 -11.70 8.42
CA VAL A 167 17.90 -10.29 8.22
C VAL A 167 19.37 -10.07 8.55
N VAL A 168 19.87 -10.67 9.64
CA VAL A 168 21.28 -10.61 10.04
C VAL A 168 22.19 -11.24 8.99
N GLU A 169 21.81 -12.40 8.44
CA GLU A 169 22.61 -13.12 7.43
C GLU A 169 22.71 -12.36 6.10
N LYS A 170 21.63 -11.66 5.71
CA LYS A 170 21.59 -10.91 4.46
C LYS A 170 22.36 -9.59 4.49
N GLU A 171 22.60 -9.02 5.67
CA GLU A 171 23.32 -7.76 5.89
C GLU A 171 22.85 -6.62 4.96
N PRO A 172 21.53 -6.28 4.92
CA PRO A 172 21.01 -5.22 4.08
C PRO A 172 21.53 -3.84 4.52
N ASP A 173 21.67 -2.90 3.57
CA ASP A 173 21.94 -1.50 3.90
C ASP A 173 20.74 -0.82 4.59
N TYR A 174 19.52 -1.22 4.21
CA TYR A 174 18.25 -0.71 4.74
C TYR A 174 17.27 -1.83 5.10
N VAL A 175 16.46 -1.60 6.13
CA VAL A 175 15.30 -2.45 6.45
C VAL A 175 14.07 -1.55 6.53
N PHE A 176 13.11 -1.76 5.63
CA PHE A 176 11.83 -1.07 5.65
C PHE A 176 10.77 -1.94 6.31
N VAL A 177 10.05 -1.37 7.26
CA VAL A 177 9.09 -2.10 8.10
C VAL A 177 7.71 -1.47 8.02
N LEU A 178 6.75 -2.22 7.50
CA LEU A 178 5.33 -1.88 7.56
C LEU A 178 4.72 -2.51 8.82
N ASP A 179 4.09 -1.70 9.67
CA ASP A 179 3.31 -2.18 10.82
C ASP A 179 1.86 -2.46 10.37
N ARG A 180 1.57 -3.73 10.06
CA ARG A 180 0.23 -4.14 9.63
C ARG A 180 -0.79 -4.06 10.76
N ASP A 181 -0.40 -4.39 11.97
CA ASP A 181 -1.34 -4.43 13.10
C ASP A 181 -1.75 -3.01 13.50
N ALA A 182 -0.81 -2.05 13.46
CA ALA A 182 -1.13 -0.62 13.57
C ALA A 182 -1.98 -0.14 12.38
N ALA A 183 -1.70 -0.60 11.15
CA ALA A 183 -2.44 -0.19 9.96
C ALA A 183 -3.93 -0.50 10.01
N VAL A 184 -4.32 -1.57 10.69
CA VAL A 184 -5.73 -2.03 10.79
C VAL A 184 -6.32 -1.87 12.19
N GLY A 185 -5.60 -1.21 13.12
CA GLY A 185 -6.07 -0.97 14.48
C GLY A 185 -6.26 -2.24 15.30
N THR A 186 -5.34 -3.21 15.21
CA THR A 186 -5.42 -4.46 15.99
C THR A 186 -5.21 -4.17 17.48
N GLU A 187 -6.25 -4.35 18.29
CA GLU A 187 -6.19 -4.11 19.74
C GLU A 187 -5.16 -5.03 20.42
N GLY A 188 -4.33 -4.44 21.29
CA GLY A 188 -3.35 -5.18 22.08
C GLY A 188 -2.15 -5.71 21.29
N ALA A 189 -2.01 -5.40 20.01
CA ALA A 189 -0.83 -5.73 19.25
C ALA A 189 0.39 -4.94 19.75
N LYS A 190 1.56 -5.57 19.69
CA LYS A 190 2.83 -4.87 19.92
C LYS A 190 3.15 -4.01 18.71
N LEU A 191 3.73 -2.85 18.94
CA LEU A 191 4.24 -1.99 17.87
C LEU A 191 5.37 -2.70 17.11
N ALA A 192 5.48 -2.42 15.82
CA ALA A 192 6.55 -2.98 15.00
C ALA A 192 7.94 -2.69 15.59
N GLN A 193 8.12 -1.53 16.20
CA GLN A 193 9.36 -1.16 16.88
C GLN A 193 9.71 -2.11 18.04
N GLU A 194 8.73 -2.49 18.88
CA GLU A 194 8.95 -3.41 19.99
C GLU A 194 9.33 -4.84 19.54
N ILE A 195 8.94 -5.20 18.32
CA ILE A 195 9.23 -6.51 17.73
C ILE A 195 10.59 -6.50 17.03
N MET A 196 10.85 -5.45 16.25
CA MET A 196 12.06 -5.33 15.45
C MET A 196 13.30 -4.94 16.27
N GLU A 197 13.18 -4.15 17.34
CA GLU A 197 14.31 -3.73 18.17
C GLU A 197 14.69 -4.82 19.19
N ASN A 198 15.02 -6.00 18.70
CA ASN A 198 15.61 -7.10 19.46
C ASN A 198 17.15 -7.14 19.30
N GLU A 199 17.83 -7.94 20.12
CA GLU A 199 19.30 -8.00 20.14
C GLU A 199 19.93 -8.34 18.78
N LEU A 200 19.26 -9.16 17.96
CA LEU A 200 19.76 -9.55 16.64
C LEU A 200 19.73 -8.36 15.68
N ILE A 201 18.57 -7.72 15.53
CA ILE A 201 18.38 -6.58 14.62
C ILE A 201 19.20 -5.37 15.08
N MET A 202 19.23 -5.07 16.39
CA MET A 202 20.05 -3.99 16.95
C MET A 202 21.56 -4.22 16.73
N GLY A 203 21.96 -5.47 16.51
CA GLY A 203 23.32 -5.86 16.13
C GLY A 203 23.70 -5.58 14.68
N THR A 204 22.74 -5.29 13.78
CA THR A 204 23.00 -5.07 12.34
C THR A 204 23.58 -3.69 12.04
N GLU A 205 24.29 -3.59 10.92
CA GLU A 205 24.76 -2.27 10.43
C GLU A 205 23.59 -1.37 10.03
N ALA A 206 22.52 -1.91 9.44
CA ALA A 206 21.32 -1.16 9.12
C ALA A 206 20.74 -0.45 10.36
N TYR A 207 20.63 -1.12 11.49
CA TYR A 207 20.15 -0.50 12.73
C TYR A 207 21.12 0.57 13.25
N ARG A 208 22.42 0.25 13.33
CA ARG A 208 23.46 1.18 13.84
C ARG A 208 23.57 2.48 13.04
N ASN A 209 23.32 2.38 11.74
CA ASN A 209 23.37 3.51 10.81
C ASN A 209 22.02 4.29 10.76
N GLY A 210 21.01 3.88 11.52
CA GLY A 210 19.67 4.50 11.52
C GLY A 210 18.85 4.18 10.27
N ASN A 211 19.17 3.09 9.60
CA ASN A 211 18.54 2.63 8.36
C ASN A 211 17.45 1.55 8.59
N LEU A 212 17.04 1.34 9.84
CA LEU A 212 15.81 0.63 10.15
C LEU A 212 14.65 1.61 10.08
N ILE A 213 13.91 1.57 8.98
CA ILE A 213 12.89 2.57 8.63
C ILE A 213 11.50 1.99 8.87
N TYR A 214 10.78 2.55 9.83
CA TYR A 214 9.36 2.27 10.04
C TYR A 214 8.54 3.20 9.14
N LEU A 215 7.67 2.64 8.29
CA LEU A 215 6.83 3.41 7.36
C LEU A 215 5.82 4.22 8.15
N SER A 216 5.85 5.56 8.00
CA SER A 216 5.21 6.52 8.92
C SER A 216 3.68 6.44 8.92
N ASN A 217 3.06 6.07 7.81
CA ASN A 217 1.61 6.03 7.66
C ASN A 217 1.14 4.62 7.31
N PRO A 218 1.26 3.64 8.23
CA PRO A 218 1.06 2.24 7.91
C PRO A 218 -0.33 1.93 7.32
N ALA A 219 -1.38 2.64 7.75
CA ALA A 219 -2.72 2.47 7.18
C ALA A 219 -2.77 2.80 5.68
N VAL A 220 -2.07 3.86 5.24
CA VAL A 220 -1.98 4.25 3.83
C VAL A 220 -1.18 3.22 3.04
N TRP A 221 0.00 2.84 3.51
CA TRP A 221 0.85 1.82 2.90
C TRP A 221 0.17 0.45 2.80
N TYR A 222 -0.67 0.12 3.77
CA TYR A 222 -1.34 -1.18 3.81
C TYR A 222 -2.64 -1.24 3.00
N THR A 223 -3.40 -0.13 2.87
CA THR A 223 -4.78 -0.16 2.37
C THR A 223 -5.06 0.76 1.19
N ALA A 224 -4.21 1.76 0.91
CA ALA A 224 -4.54 2.85 -0.01
C ALA A 224 -3.61 2.98 -1.23
N GLU A 225 -2.76 2.02 -1.52
CA GLU A 225 -1.72 2.07 -2.57
C GLU A 225 -2.23 2.52 -3.96
N GLY A 226 -3.52 2.38 -4.24
CA GLY A 226 -4.12 2.70 -5.55
C GLY A 226 -4.55 4.16 -5.76
N GLY A 227 -4.38 5.04 -4.77
CA GLY A 227 -4.86 6.42 -4.82
C GLY A 227 -3.74 7.45 -5.05
N ILE A 228 -4.05 8.56 -5.76
CA ILE A 228 -3.08 9.66 -6.01
C ILE A 228 -2.55 10.24 -4.70
N ARG A 229 -3.43 10.54 -3.74
CA ARG A 229 -3.03 11.10 -2.44
C ARG A 229 -2.22 10.12 -1.60
N ALA A 230 -2.53 8.83 -1.70
CA ALA A 230 -1.77 7.81 -1.02
C ALA A 230 -0.36 7.69 -1.62
N LEU A 231 -0.24 7.73 -2.94
CA LEU A 231 1.06 7.72 -3.62
C LEU A 231 1.91 8.94 -3.23
N ASP A 232 1.32 10.15 -3.21
CA ASP A 232 1.99 11.36 -2.75
C ASP A 232 2.52 11.21 -1.32
N GLN A 233 1.71 10.66 -0.43
CA GLN A 233 2.09 10.43 0.96
C GLN A 233 3.19 9.36 1.09
N MET A 234 3.09 8.25 0.36
CA MET A 234 4.12 7.21 0.37
C MET A 234 5.47 7.73 -0.15
N ILE A 235 5.47 8.53 -1.22
CA ILE A 235 6.68 9.18 -1.71
C ILE A 235 7.23 10.12 -0.65
N GLY A 236 6.40 10.97 -0.05
CA GLY A 236 6.79 11.90 1.02
C GLY A 236 7.37 11.21 2.25
N ASP A 237 6.83 10.06 2.65
CA ASP A 237 7.37 9.24 3.75
C ASP A 237 8.80 8.76 3.44
N LEU A 238 9.06 8.32 2.19
CA LEU A 238 10.40 7.91 1.76
C LEU A 238 11.37 9.10 1.68
N GLU A 239 10.94 10.22 1.10
CA GLU A 239 11.75 11.46 1.05
C GLU A 239 12.16 11.92 2.45
N PHE A 240 11.20 11.95 3.38
CA PHE A 240 11.47 12.33 4.77
C PHE A 240 12.45 11.39 5.46
N ALA A 241 12.36 10.09 5.19
CA ALA A 241 13.24 9.09 5.80
C ALA A 241 14.66 9.10 5.20
N LEU A 242 14.79 9.36 3.91
CA LEU A 242 16.01 9.09 3.13
C LEU A 242 16.76 10.32 2.66
N LEU A 243 16.07 11.41 2.30
CA LEU A 243 16.66 12.61 1.70
C LEU A 243 16.82 13.75 2.74
N LYS A 244 17.54 13.48 3.83
CA LYS A 244 17.80 14.45 4.90
C LYS A 244 18.97 15.37 4.57
#